data_090ce72bddbc26e432a62fec8ee48e06
#
_entry.id   090ce72bddbc26e432a62fec8ee48e06
#
_cell.length_a   1.000
_cell.length_b   1.000
_cell.length_c   1.000
_cell.angle_alpha   90.00
_cell.angle_beta   90.00
_cell.angle_gamma   90.00
#
_symmetry.space_group_name_H-M   'P 1'
#
loop_
_entity.id
_entity.type
_entity.pdbx_description
1 polymer ?
#
loop_
_entity_poly.entity_id
_entity_poly.type
_entity_poly.pdbx_seq_one_letter_code
_entity_poly.pdbx_strand_id
1 'polypeptide(L)'
;MVLTFTLINVHSQCLAQQSRGSAATTAELPIPPTIVVDPSGAVSVIGNNGTKIVDHWTPPRGAVDARVIAVLDGFDVEYSVTNRSSEPLTVSELPTPPLRLGETIAAYDFQGSGWPELLTLREAFIQGTYPNELYSPVAVLRTADISVGVSVIYPILDYKHDVSIAVESAGTNAWRVAVNLSNPGKPGYIWWPHPAKLPSGASRVWRLCFRFTSQSERWSDTLSPYVQWFRTTYGKVSYSRDGRPIRGFAVASPADQKSDNPEGWAETIGRPDIDGYAKVAWKLNSLLKDSSRVILWAATGLATRNSSLNYPHQFASRWTDQNKSVPVGLRSAPDELRSIHAPNGAEWGLWWGHAAQATPCFDCIPQTAIDPSDPSQLADVLRELNCGTSLGAKIIGLDAFAHECDPLWRLVPLLEALCRAAPNVKFCTEGKACDILHRLAPTWLDAYQTKPFRSGGHERIKGPLLLADLVLPGHETWAGMVFDRSDDARLFGPNPDPKALTRAVQSVISWGYVPVVFLEINNNVFDQEAPN
;
A
#
# COMPACT_ATOMS: atom_id res chain seq x y z
N MET A 1 -32.65 -9.67 -11.02
CA MET A 1 -31.97 -10.98 -11.10
C MET A 1 -31.13 -11.11 -9.82
N VAL A 2 -31.66 -11.84 -8.86
CA VAL A 2 -31.03 -12.02 -7.53
C VAL A 2 -29.82 -12.93 -7.72
N LEU A 3 -28.61 -12.39 -7.61
CA LEU A 3 -27.39 -13.18 -7.49
C LEU A 3 -27.28 -13.66 -6.03
N THR A 4 -27.87 -14.80 -5.75
CA THR A 4 -27.67 -15.50 -4.51
C THR A 4 -26.25 -16.07 -4.55
N PHE A 5 -25.32 -15.45 -3.84
CA PHE A 5 -23.98 -16.01 -3.60
C PHE A 5 -24.13 -17.23 -2.71
N THR A 6 -24.21 -18.40 -3.30
CA THR A 6 -23.98 -19.64 -2.57
C THR A 6 -22.49 -19.70 -2.28
N LEU A 7 -22.12 -19.42 -1.05
CA LEU A 7 -20.77 -19.61 -0.52
C LEU A 7 -20.42 -21.10 -0.60
N ILE A 8 -19.81 -21.52 -1.69
CA ILE A 8 -19.14 -22.81 -1.76
C ILE A 8 -17.89 -22.70 -0.90
N ASN A 9 -17.84 -23.57 0.07
CA ASN A 9 -16.73 -23.71 1.04
C ASN A 9 -15.45 -24.12 0.30
N VAL A 10 -14.67 -23.15 -0.20
CA VAL A 10 -13.41 -23.35 -0.94
C VAL A 10 -12.20 -23.38 0.02
N HIS A 11 -12.44 -23.33 1.33
CA HIS A 11 -11.37 -23.20 2.33
C HIS A 11 -10.41 -24.39 2.46
N SER A 12 -10.66 -25.51 1.78
CA SER A 12 -9.83 -26.73 1.93
C SER A 12 -9.00 -27.12 0.70
N GLN A 13 -9.10 -26.41 -0.42
CA GLN A 13 -8.38 -26.85 -1.63
C GLN A 13 -7.17 -26.00 -2.03
N CYS A 14 -7.04 -24.78 -1.58
CA CYS A 14 -5.92 -23.91 -1.96
C CYS A 14 -4.58 -24.26 -1.28
N LEU A 15 -4.60 -24.91 -0.11
CA LEU A 15 -3.38 -25.40 0.56
C LEU A 15 -2.92 -26.77 0.05
N ALA A 16 -3.74 -27.50 -0.70
CA ALA A 16 -3.42 -28.84 -1.19
C ALA A 16 -2.77 -28.86 -2.59
N GLN A 17 -2.72 -27.76 -3.31
CA GLN A 17 -2.11 -27.72 -4.65
C GLN A 17 -0.61 -27.40 -4.65
N GLN A 18 -0.07 -26.88 -3.56
CA GLN A 18 1.39 -26.71 -3.43
C GLN A 18 2.14 -27.97 -2.94
N SER A 19 1.44 -29.04 -2.58
CA SER A 19 2.06 -30.28 -2.05
C SER A 19 1.88 -31.51 -2.95
N ARG A 20 1.46 -31.37 -4.22
CA ARG A 20 1.51 -32.54 -5.12
C ARG A 20 2.90 -32.69 -5.73
N GLY A 21 3.60 -33.61 -5.09
CA GLY A 21 4.85 -34.18 -5.37
C GLY A 21 5.34 -34.18 -6.82
N SER A 22 6.36 -33.39 -7.04
CA SER A 22 7.45 -33.76 -7.89
C SER A 22 8.24 -34.85 -7.11
N ALA A 23 8.39 -36.01 -7.71
CA ALA A 23 9.31 -37.01 -7.22
C ALA A 23 10.66 -36.32 -6.98
N ALA A 24 11.15 -36.41 -5.75
CA ALA A 24 12.44 -35.86 -5.36
C ALA A 24 13.54 -36.56 -6.17
N THR A 25 13.84 -36.06 -7.35
CA THR A 25 15.21 -36.08 -7.83
C THR A 25 15.99 -35.31 -6.78
N THR A 26 16.99 -35.92 -6.20
CA THR A 26 18.02 -35.29 -5.37
C THR A 26 18.68 -34.19 -6.25
N ALA A 27 18.01 -33.03 -6.38
CA ALA A 27 18.61 -31.91 -7.02
C ALA A 27 19.79 -31.49 -6.15
N GLU A 28 20.98 -31.60 -6.69
CA GLU A 28 22.19 -31.09 -6.06
C GLU A 28 21.87 -29.65 -5.60
N LEU A 29 22.17 -29.36 -4.33
CA LEU A 29 22.02 -28.01 -3.81
C LEU A 29 22.83 -27.07 -4.72
N PRO A 30 22.24 -25.99 -5.21
CA PRO A 30 22.94 -25.10 -6.12
C PRO A 30 24.20 -24.59 -5.43
N ILE A 31 25.32 -24.67 -6.10
CA ILE A 31 26.57 -24.13 -5.63
C ILE A 31 26.42 -22.59 -5.65
N PRO A 32 26.53 -21.91 -4.52
CA PRO A 32 26.48 -20.43 -4.50
C PRO A 32 27.66 -19.86 -5.29
N PRO A 33 27.55 -18.63 -5.84
CA PRO A 33 28.67 -17.97 -6.48
C PRO A 33 29.82 -17.78 -5.49
N THR A 34 31.06 -17.80 -5.96
CA THR A 34 32.24 -17.56 -5.13
C THR A 34 32.39 -16.08 -4.84
N ILE A 35 32.45 -15.72 -3.56
CA ILE A 35 32.61 -14.34 -3.09
C ILE A 35 33.99 -14.18 -2.46
N VAL A 36 34.76 -13.21 -2.95
CA VAL A 36 36.10 -12.91 -2.48
C VAL A 36 36.16 -11.45 -2.07
N VAL A 37 36.52 -11.18 -0.82
CA VAL A 37 36.90 -9.85 -0.35
C VAL A 37 38.39 -9.86 -0.07
N ASP A 38 39.15 -9.05 -0.78
CA ASP A 38 40.59 -8.98 -0.64
C ASP A 38 41.01 -8.10 0.56
N PRO A 39 42.30 -8.06 0.92
CA PRO A 39 42.80 -7.24 2.03
C PRO A 39 42.59 -5.74 1.86
N SER A 40 42.37 -5.24 0.64
CA SER A 40 42.02 -3.83 0.38
C SER A 40 40.54 -3.53 0.63
N GLY A 41 39.73 -4.54 0.87
CA GLY A 41 38.27 -4.42 0.98
C GLY A 41 37.53 -4.43 -0.36
N ALA A 42 38.22 -4.76 -1.45
CA ALA A 42 37.57 -4.94 -2.73
C ALA A 42 36.83 -6.29 -2.82
N VAL A 43 35.61 -6.29 -3.35
CA VAL A 43 34.79 -7.49 -3.51
C VAL A 43 34.77 -7.94 -4.97
N SER A 44 34.89 -9.23 -5.16
CA SER A 44 34.64 -9.93 -6.43
C SER A 44 33.61 -11.02 -6.22
N VAL A 45 32.68 -11.16 -7.16
CA VAL A 45 31.66 -12.22 -7.19
C VAL A 45 31.79 -12.96 -8.49
N ILE A 46 32.05 -14.26 -8.42
CA ILE A 46 32.28 -15.14 -9.55
C ILE A 46 31.18 -16.19 -9.60
N GLY A 47 30.40 -16.19 -10.67
CA GLY A 47 29.38 -17.21 -10.92
C GLY A 47 29.97 -18.60 -11.17
N ASN A 48 29.15 -19.63 -11.06
CA ASN A 48 29.58 -21.03 -11.22
C ASN A 48 30.18 -21.35 -12.59
N ASN A 49 29.83 -20.57 -13.60
CA ASN A 49 30.40 -20.67 -14.96
C ASN A 49 31.70 -19.85 -15.14
N GLY A 50 32.25 -19.31 -14.06
CA GLY A 50 33.45 -18.45 -14.09
C GLY A 50 33.18 -16.99 -14.50
N THR A 51 31.93 -16.61 -14.78
CA THR A 51 31.59 -15.22 -15.13
C THR A 51 31.74 -14.31 -13.90
N LYS A 52 32.47 -13.22 -14.05
CA LYS A 52 32.59 -12.21 -13.00
C LYS A 52 31.32 -11.36 -12.97
N ILE A 53 30.49 -11.56 -11.95
CA ILE A 53 29.26 -10.78 -11.73
C ILE A 53 29.61 -9.41 -11.14
N VAL A 54 30.50 -9.38 -10.14
CA VAL A 54 31.14 -8.18 -9.60
C VAL A 54 32.66 -8.32 -9.81
N ASP A 55 33.30 -7.33 -10.42
CA ASP A 55 34.71 -7.39 -10.78
C ASP A 55 35.53 -6.38 -9.94
N HIS A 56 36.12 -6.86 -8.88
CA HIS A 56 37.06 -6.11 -8.03
C HIS A 56 36.58 -4.71 -7.67
N TRP A 57 35.35 -4.62 -7.13
CA TRP A 57 34.76 -3.34 -6.75
C TRP A 57 35.13 -2.95 -5.32
N THR A 58 35.54 -1.70 -5.17
CA THR A 58 35.79 -1.07 -3.88
C THR A 58 34.86 0.13 -3.71
N PRO A 59 34.19 0.29 -2.55
CA PRO A 59 33.42 1.49 -2.29
C PRO A 59 34.31 2.74 -2.48
N PRO A 60 33.83 3.76 -3.23
CA PRO A 60 34.59 5.00 -3.40
C PRO A 60 34.88 5.64 -2.05
N ARG A 61 36.09 6.16 -1.87
CA ARG A 61 36.44 6.96 -0.70
C ARG A 61 35.75 8.33 -0.82
N GLY A 62 35.09 8.77 0.24
CA GLY A 62 34.37 10.05 0.24
C GLY A 62 33.86 10.44 1.62
N ALA A 63 32.80 11.22 1.67
CA ALA A 63 32.16 11.66 2.92
C ALA A 63 31.54 10.52 3.74
N VAL A 64 31.47 9.32 3.17
CA VAL A 64 30.89 8.11 3.78
C VAL A 64 32.00 7.08 3.93
N ASP A 65 32.20 6.61 5.15
CA ASP A 65 33.08 5.46 5.40
C ASP A 65 32.34 4.17 5.04
N ALA A 66 32.96 3.29 4.27
CA ALA A 66 32.35 2.06 3.82
C ALA A 66 33.18 0.83 4.18
N ARG A 67 32.52 -0.24 4.64
CA ARG A 67 33.14 -1.52 4.95
C ARG A 67 32.39 -2.65 4.23
N VAL A 68 33.11 -3.47 3.48
CA VAL A 68 32.59 -4.67 2.84
C VAL A 68 32.77 -5.89 3.75
N ILE A 69 31.71 -6.68 3.87
CA ILE A 69 31.67 -7.89 4.71
C ILE A 69 31.16 -9.05 3.84
N ALA A 70 32.03 -10.05 3.60
CA ALA A 70 31.62 -11.26 2.90
C ALA A 70 30.69 -12.10 3.75
N VAL A 71 29.68 -12.69 3.11
CA VAL A 71 28.79 -13.72 3.69
C VAL A 71 28.66 -14.88 2.70
N LEU A 72 28.05 -16.00 3.13
CA LEU A 72 28.04 -17.24 2.36
C LEU A 72 27.42 -17.08 0.95
N ASP A 73 26.36 -16.30 0.83
CA ASP A 73 25.56 -16.13 -0.38
C ASP A 73 25.64 -14.71 -0.97
N GLY A 74 26.62 -13.91 -0.48
CA GLY A 74 26.74 -12.52 -0.93
C GLY A 74 27.73 -11.70 -0.13
N PHE A 75 27.47 -10.42 -0.06
CA PHE A 75 28.22 -9.50 0.77
C PHE A 75 27.33 -8.36 1.26
N ASP A 76 27.73 -7.78 2.37
CA ASP A 76 27.12 -6.56 2.90
C ASP A 76 28.10 -5.42 2.71
N VAL A 77 27.55 -4.20 2.50
CA VAL A 77 28.31 -2.95 2.56
C VAL A 77 27.70 -2.10 3.66
N GLU A 78 28.46 -1.88 4.71
CA GLU A 78 28.08 -0.95 5.77
C GLU A 78 28.63 0.43 5.46
N TYR A 79 27.73 1.41 5.34
CA TYR A 79 28.05 2.81 5.17
C TYR A 79 27.85 3.55 6.47
N SER A 80 28.89 4.14 7.01
CA SER A 80 28.83 4.96 8.22
C SER A 80 29.19 6.41 7.92
N VAL A 81 28.37 7.31 8.46
CA VAL A 81 28.55 8.76 8.32
C VAL A 81 28.45 9.41 9.67
N THR A 82 29.44 10.22 10.00
CA THR A 82 29.40 11.09 11.19
C THR A 82 29.49 12.54 10.74
N ASN A 83 28.48 13.33 11.04
CA ASN A 83 28.50 14.75 10.76
C ASN A 83 29.33 15.47 11.81
N ARG A 84 30.56 15.88 11.44
CA ARG A 84 31.49 16.64 12.30
C ARG A 84 31.39 18.15 12.08
N SER A 85 30.53 18.60 11.16
CA SER A 85 30.30 20.02 10.89
C SER A 85 29.30 20.64 11.87
N SER A 86 29.24 21.96 11.94
CA SER A 86 28.20 22.69 12.68
C SER A 86 26.84 22.68 11.95
N GLU A 87 26.85 22.46 10.63
CA GLU A 87 25.66 22.49 9.78
C GLU A 87 25.12 21.08 9.52
N PRO A 88 23.83 20.91 9.22
CA PRO A 88 23.28 19.64 8.83
C PRO A 88 23.95 19.10 7.55
N LEU A 89 24.38 17.85 7.58
CA LEU A 89 24.97 17.16 6.44
C LEU A 89 23.89 16.36 5.69
N THR A 90 23.76 16.57 4.38
CA THR A 90 22.92 15.73 3.54
C THR A 90 23.72 14.59 2.94
N VAL A 91 23.26 13.36 3.13
CA VAL A 91 23.80 12.16 2.45
C VAL A 91 22.99 11.93 1.19
N SER A 92 23.65 11.94 0.04
CA SER A 92 22.94 11.89 -1.25
C SER A 92 22.79 10.48 -1.81
N GLU A 93 23.85 9.70 -1.82
CA GLU A 93 23.88 8.39 -2.46
C GLU A 93 24.72 7.39 -1.66
N LEU A 94 24.32 6.11 -1.70
CA LEU A 94 25.14 4.99 -1.25
C LEU A 94 25.71 4.29 -2.48
N PRO A 95 27.01 4.37 -2.74
CA PRO A 95 27.61 3.77 -3.93
C PRO A 95 27.41 2.25 -3.98
N THR A 96 27.10 1.71 -5.16
CA THR A 96 26.87 0.28 -5.37
C THR A 96 27.72 -0.25 -6.52
N PRO A 97 28.07 -1.55 -6.51
CA PRO A 97 28.85 -2.13 -7.59
C PRO A 97 28.04 -2.25 -8.88
N PRO A 98 28.69 -2.14 -10.04
CA PRO A 98 28.11 -2.61 -11.29
C PRO A 98 28.01 -4.15 -11.28
N LEU A 99 26.87 -4.66 -11.72
CA LEU A 99 26.52 -6.08 -11.79
C LEU A 99 26.55 -6.51 -13.27
N ARG A 100 27.47 -7.36 -13.67
CA ARG A 100 27.58 -7.88 -15.04
C ARG A 100 26.60 -9.02 -15.28
N LEU A 101 25.38 -8.67 -15.63
CA LEU A 101 24.25 -9.60 -15.80
C LEU A 101 23.80 -9.77 -17.26
N GLY A 102 24.58 -9.26 -18.22
CA GLY A 102 24.23 -9.29 -19.64
C GLY A 102 23.39 -8.09 -20.09
N GLU A 103 22.92 -8.13 -21.35
CA GLU A 103 22.19 -7.01 -21.96
C GLU A 103 20.73 -6.94 -21.54
N THR A 104 20.15 -8.06 -21.12
CA THR A 104 18.75 -8.17 -20.75
C THR A 104 18.61 -8.82 -19.39
N ILE A 105 17.81 -8.20 -18.54
CA ILE A 105 17.44 -8.73 -17.22
C ILE A 105 15.92 -8.65 -17.05
N ALA A 106 15.38 -9.46 -16.15
CA ALA A 106 14.09 -9.19 -15.53
C ALA A 106 14.34 -8.49 -14.20
N ALA A 107 13.74 -7.32 -14.00
CA ALA A 107 13.70 -6.65 -12.72
C ALA A 107 12.29 -6.73 -12.13
N TYR A 108 12.21 -6.91 -10.82
CA TYR A 108 10.93 -6.96 -10.15
C TYR A 108 10.48 -5.54 -9.82
N ASP A 109 9.35 -5.14 -10.38
CA ASP A 109 8.68 -3.91 -10.02
C ASP A 109 7.93 -4.08 -8.71
N PHE A 110 8.46 -3.47 -7.64
CA PHE A 110 7.81 -3.46 -6.33
C PHE A 110 6.97 -2.19 -6.09
N GLN A 111 6.66 -1.45 -7.16
CA GLN A 111 5.73 -0.32 -7.15
C GLN A 111 4.26 -0.77 -7.19
N GLY A 112 3.86 -1.73 -6.46
CA GLY A 112 2.48 -2.20 -6.46
C GLY A 112 2.39 -3.70 -6.35
N SER A 113 2.25 -4.41 -7.48
CA SER A 113 2.00 -5.86 -7.47
C SER A 113 3.24 -6.73 -7.27
N GLY A 114 4.45 -6.20 -7.50
CA GLY A 114 5.69 -6.97 -7.37
C GLY A 114 5.95 -7.93 -8.54
N TRP A 115 5.51 -7.58 -9.75
CA TRP A 115 5.72 -8.38 -10.95
C TRP A 115 7.09 -8.14 -11.56
N PRO A 116 7.72 -9.20 -12.12
CA PRO A 116 8.94 -9.02 -12.87
C PRO A 116 8.66 -8.33 -14.22
N GLU A 117 9.38 -7.27 -14.49
CA GLU A 117 9.42 -6.61 -15.78
C GLU A 117 10.72 -6.95 -16.53
N LEU A 118 10.61 -7.18 -17.84
CA LEU A 118 11.77 -7.43 -18.69
C LEU A 118 12.37 -6.10 -19.11
N LEU A 119 13.61 -5.85 -18.72
CA LEU A 119 14.36 -4.64 -19.06
C LEU A 119 15.50 -4.97 -20.00
N THR A 120 15.71 -4.09 -20.97
CA THR A 120 16.94 -4.06 -21.77
C THR A 120 17.80 -2.88 -21.37
N LEU A 121 19.10 -2.91 -21.65
CA LEU A 121 20.02 -1.79 -21.32
C LEU A 121 19.60 -0.45 -21.97
N ARG A 122 18.74 -0.47 -22.97
CA ARG A 122 18.23 0.74 -23.64
C ARG A 122 17.02 1.34 -22.93
N GLU A 123 16.30 0.55 -22.16
CA GLU A 123 15.02 0.92 -21.53
C GLU A 123 15.15 1.12 -20.02
N ALA A 124 16.33 0.88 -19.49
CA ALA A 124 16.54 0.69 -18.07
C ALA A 124 16.37 1.96 -17.26
N PHE A 125 15.21 2.14 -16.68
CA PHE A 125 15.03 2.98 -15.53
C PHE A 125 13.74 2.59 -14.79
N ILE A 126 13.85 1.67 -13.83
CA ILE A 126 12.81 1.51 -12.80
C ILE A 126 13.26 2.36 -11.62
N GLN A 127 12.50 3.38 -11.32
CA GLN A 127 12.69 4.20 -10.13
C GLN A 127 11.49 4.08 -9.21
N GLY A 128 11.75 3.81 -7.95
CA GLY A 128 10.75 3.88 -6.90
C GLY A 128 11.33 4.46 -5.63
N THR A 129 10.49 5.16 -4.88
CA THR A 129 10.82 5.73 -3.57
C THR A 129 10.07 4.97 -2.49
N TYR A 130 10.81 4.47 -1.51
CA TYR A 130 10.20 3.91 -0.30
C TYR A 130 9.99 5.05 0.72
N PRO A 131 8.82 5.16 1.33
CA PRO A 131 7.68 4.22 1.30
C PRO A 131 6.66 4.50 0.20
N ASN A 132 6.82 5.56 -0.56
CA ASN A 132 5.75 6.10 -1.39
C ASN A 132 5.42 5.26 -2.62
N GLU A 133 6.43 4.66 -3.25
CA GLU A 133 6.25 3.87 -4.47
C GLU A 133 6.64 2.41 -4.28
N LEU A 134 7.61 2.13 -3.41
CA LEU A 134 8.07 0.79 -3.13
C LEU A 134 7.38 0.24 -1.88
N TYR A 135 7.00 -1.02 -1.94
CA TYR A 135 6.47 -1.75 -0.77
C TYR A 135 7.52 -1.91 0.32
N SER A 136 8.76 -2.22 -0.05
CA SER A 136 9.93 -2.31 0.83
C SER A 136 11.15 -1.74 0.11
N PRO A 137 12.20 -1.26 0.81
CA PRO A 137 13.40 -0.71 0.19
C PRO A 137 14.33 -1.83 -0.33
N VAL A 138 13.88 -2.57 -1.34
CA VAL A 138 14.59 -3.69 -1.94
C VAL A 138 14.51 -3.66 -3.46
N ALA A 139 15.45 -4.33 -4.13
CA ALA A 139 15.42 -4.59 -5.56
C ALA A 139 15.82 -6.04 -5.85
N VAL A 140 15.28 -6.62 -6.90
CA VAL A 140 15.68 -7.93 -7.41
C VAL A 140 15.90 -7.85 -8.92
N LEU A 141 17.08 -8.29 -9.35
CA LEU A 141 17.45 -8.46 -10.75
C LEU A 141 17.60 -9.94 -11.04
N ARG A 142 17.10 -10.37 -12.17
CA ARG A 142 17.09 -11.78 -12.55
C ARG A 142 17.54 -11.97 -14.00
N THR A 143 18.35 -12.98 -14.23
CA THR A 143 18.64 -13.56 -15.55
C THR A 143 18.10 -14.99 -15.62
N ALA A 144 18.41 -15.73 -16.69
CA ALA A 144 18.07 -17.17 -16.76
C ALA A 144 18.76 -17.97 -15.66
N ASP A 145 20.00 -17.61 -15.31
CA ASP A 145 20.88 -18.42 -14.47
C ASP A 145 21.05 -17.90 -13.04
N ILE A 146 20.73 -16.64 -12.78
CA ILE A 146 21.02 -16.02 -11.48
C ILE A 146 19.97 -14.99 -11.10
N SER A 147 19.68 -14.90 -9.81
CA SER A 147 18.99 -13.73 -9.21
C SER A 147 19.91 -13.03 -8.24
N VAL A 148 19.81 -11.71 -8.25
CA VAL A 148 20.52 -10.80 -7.34
C VAL A 148 19.51 -9.96 -6.59
N GLY A 149 19.47 -10.09 -5.26
CA GLY A 149 18.68 -9.24 -4.39
C GLY A 149 19.55 -8.18 -3.73
N VAL A 150 19.04 -6.96 -3.69
CA VAL A 150 19.65 -5.83 -2.97
C VAL A 150 18.65 -5.32 -1.95
N SER A 151 19.08 -5.27 -0.71
CA SER A 151 18.25 -4.81 0.41
C SER A 151 18.91 -3.63 1.09
N VAL A 152 18.14 -2.56 1.34
CA VAL A 152 18.59 -1.39 2.10
C VAL A 152 18.07 -1.50 3.52
N ILE A 153 18.97 -1.65 4.49
CA ILE A 153 18.64 -1.85 5.90
C ILE A 153 19.08 -0.65 6.71
N TYR A 154 18.12 -0.02 7.39
CA TYR A 154 18.34 1.11 8.28
C TYR A 154 17.13 1.28 9.22
N PRO A 155 17.29 1.90 10.41
CA PRO A 155 16.17 2.20 11.32
C PRO A 155 15.23 3.26 10.71
N ILE A 156 14.22 2.81 9.96
CA ILE A 156 13.38 3.65 9.09
C ILE A 156 12.73 4.80 9.86
N LEU A 157 12.10 4.48 11.00
CA LEU A 157 11.36 5.48 11.79
C LEU A 157 12.28 6.45 12.52
N ASP A 158 13.51 6.02 12.90
CA ASP A 158 14.46 6.84 13.62
C ASP A 158 15.25 7.78 12.69
N TYR A 159 15.57 7.29 11.48
CA TYR A 159 16.36 8.07 10.53
C TYR A 159 15.56 9.13 9.79
N LYS A 160 14.25 8.95 9.69
CA LYS A 160 13.30 9.96 9.19
C LYS A 160 13.66 10.48 7.79
N HIS A 161 13.93 9.56 6.88
CA HIS A 161 14.18 9.89 5.47
C HIS A 161 13.65 8.80 4.54
N ASP A 162 13.44 9.17 3.30
CA ASP A 162 13.04 8.26 2.23
C ASP A 162 14.27 7.63 1.56
N VAL A 163 14.05 6.54 0.84
CA VAL A 163 15.07 5.85 0.04
C VAL A 163 14.54 5.65 -1.36
N SER A 164 15.23 6.18 -2.36
CA SER A 164 14.96 5.86 -3.76
C SER A 164 15.87 4.74 -4.24
N ILE A 165 15.28 3.80 -4.96
CA ILE A 165 15.98 2.68 -5.59
C ILE A 165 15.71 2.74 -7.10
N ALA A 166 16.76 2.69 -7.90
CA ALA A 166 16.67 2.61 -9.35
C ALA A 166 17.53 1.46 -9.87
N VAL A 167 17.06 0.79 -10.90
CA VAL A 167 17.85 -0.17 -11.69
C VAL A 167 18.25 0.51 -12.98
N GLU A 168 19.52 0.70 -13.20
CA GLU A 168 20.03 1.47 -14.33
C GLU A 168 21.20 0.78 -15.04
N SER A 169 21.44 1.18 -16.30
CA SER A 169 22.62 0.72 -17.04
C SER A 169 23.90 1.30 -16.42
N ALA A 170 24.88 0.43 -16.20
CA ALA A 170 26.21 0.79 -15.68
C ALA A 170 27.32 0.54 -16.71
N GLY A 171 27.00 0.50 -18.00
CA GLY A 171 27.91 0.23 -19.10
C GLY A 171 27.56 -1.03 -19.88
N THR A 172 28.48 -1.51 -20.70
CA THR A 172 28.24 -2.69 -21.54
C THR A 172 28.01 -3.93 -20.67
N ASN A 173 26.85 -4.57 -20.84
CA ASN A 173 26.43 -5.78 -20.12
C ASN A 173 26.44 -5.63 -18.57
N ALA A 174 26.34 -4.41 -18.06
CA ALA A 174 26.37 -4.15 -16.64
C ALA A 174 25.18 -3.31 -16.19
N TRP A 175 24.67 -3.63 -15.01
CA TRP A 175 23.54 -2.99 -14.35
C TRP A 175 23.97 -2.49 -12.98
N ARG A 176 23.31 -1.47 -12.50
CA ARG A 176 23.52 -0.95 -11.16
C ARG A 176 22.18 -0.77 -10.45
N VAL A 177 22.12 -1.13 -9.18
CA VAL A 177 21.04 -0.73 -8.29
C VAL A 177 21.47 0.54 -7.59
N ALA A 178 21.06 1.70 -8.11
CA ALA A 178 21.34 2.98 -7.48
C ALA A 178 20.47 3.19 -6.25
N VAL A 179 21.10 3.58 -5.13
CA VAL A 179 20.42 3.86 -3.87
C VAL A 179 20.65 5.33 -3.49
N ASN A 180 19.61 6.13 -3.57
CA ASN A 180 19.65 7.56 -3.34
C ASN A 180 18.87 7.91 -2.07
N LEU A 181 19.49 8.70 -1.19
CA LEU A 181 18.94 9.13 0.10
C LEU A 181 18.55 10.62 0.12
N SER A 182 18.84 11.36 -0.92
CA SER A 182 18.53 12.79 -1.01
C SER A 182 17.40 13.10 -2.00
N ASN A 183 16.88 12.11 -2.66
CA ASN A 183 15.99 12.13 -3.81
C ASN A 183 15.41 13.53 -4.12
N PRO A 184 15.79 14.17 -5.24
CA PRO A 184 15.30 15.50 -5.59
C PRO A 184 13.85 15.51 -6.06
N GLY A 185 13.12 14.38 -5.98
CA GLY A 185 11.80 14.25 -6.56
C GLY A 185 11.82 14.27 -8.09
N LYS A 186 10.81 13.72 -8.73
CA LYS A 186 10.62 13.95 -10.17
C LYS A 186 9.98 15.33 -10.36
N PRO A 187 10.51 16.20 -11.23
CA PRO A 187 9.85 17.44 -11.59
C PRO A 187 8.42 17.17 -12.06
N GLY A 188 7.43 17.82 -11.45
CA GLY A 188 6.01 17.67 -11.80
C GLY A 188 5.21 16.69 -10.92
N TYR A 189 5.82 16.00 -9.97
CA TYR A 189 5.11 15.24 -8.94
C TYR A 189 5.03 16.05 -7.63
N ILE A 190 3.90 15.94 -6.94
CA ILE A 190 3.63 16.65 -5.67
C ILE A 190 4.37 16.02 -4.48
N TRP A 191 5.28 15.09 -4.73
CA TRP A 191 6.04 14.36 -3.73
C TRP A 191 7.10 15.25 -3.08
N TRP A 192 7.05 15.31 -1.77
CA TRP A 192 8.06 15.96 -0.95
C TRP A 192 8.99 14.89 -0.39
N PRO A 193 10.08 14.53 -1.07
CA PRO A 193 11.02 13.55 -0.55
C PRO A 193 11.66 14.10 0.71
N HIS A 194 11.85 13.21 1.67
CA HIS A 194 12.55 13.52 2.90
C HIS A 194 13.99 13.05 2.77
N PRO A 195 14.94 13.96 2.49
CA PRO A 195 16.35 13.60 2.32
C PRO A 195 16.98 13.19 3.66
N ALA A 196 18.01 12.33 3.58
CA ALA A 196 18.80 11.95 4.74
C ALA A 196 19.65 13.13 5.22
N LYS A 197 19.14 13.88 6.18
CA LYS A 197 19.84 14.99 6.85
C LYS A 197 20.34 14.53 8.21
N LEU A 198 21.66 14.67 8.44
CA LEU A 198 22.30 14.38 9.71
C LEU A 198 22.52 15.70 10.44
N PRO A 199 21.94 15.90 11.63
CA PRO A 199 22.30 17.02 12.50
C PRO A 199 23.80 17.02 12.85
N SER A 200 24.31 18.14 13.28
CA SER A 200 25.69 18.25 13.82
C SER A 200 25.91 17.20 14.92
N GLY A 201 27.04 16.52 14.89
CA GLY A 201 27.39 15.47 15.84
C GLY A 201 26.69 14.13 15.67
N ALA A 202 25.69 14.04 14.80
CA ALA A 202 24.97 12.79 14.58
C ALA A 202 25.78 11.79 13.74
N SER A 203 25.61 10.49 14.07
CA SER A 203 26.13 9.37 13.27
C SER A 203 25.01 8.46 12.82
N ARG A 204 25.11 7.94 11.59
CA ARG A 204 24.18 6.97 11.03
C ARG A 204 24.89 5.87 10.27
N VAL A 205 24.26 4.69 10.26
CA VAL A 205 24.78 3.53 9.54
C VAL A 205 23.68 2.98 8.65
N TRP A 206 23.97 2.80 7.37
CA TRP A 206 23.13 2.08 6.42
C TRP A 206 23.84 0.79 6.02
N ARG A 207 23.10 -0.29 5.86
CA ARG A 207 23.62 -1.56 5.36
C ARG A 207 22.93 -1.94 4.07
N LEU A 208 23.72 -2.10 3.01
CA LEU A 208 23.27 -2.68 1.75
C LEU A 208 23.66 -4.16 1.73
N CYS A 209 22.66 -5.04 1.60
CA CYS A 209 22.89 -6.47 1.52
C CYS A 209 22.70 -6.93 0.09
N PHE A 210 23.76 -7.46 -0.52
CA PHE A 210 23.74 -8.12 -1.82
C PHE A 210 23.71 -9.62 -1.62
N ARG A 211 22.69 -10.30 -2.17
CA ARG A 211 22.56 -11.74 -2.13
C ARG A 211 22.38 -12.30 -3.52
N PHE A 212 22.95 -13.46 -3.76
CA PHE A 212 22.97 -14.11 -5.06
C PHE A 212 22.44 -15.54 -4.94
N THR A 213 21.66 -15.98 -5.93
CA THR A 213 21.27 -17.39 -6.07
C THR A 213 21.40 -17.81 -7.51
N SER A 214 21.98 -19.02 -7.74
CA SER A 214 22.08 -19.64 -9.06
C SER A 214 20.76 -20.29 -9.51
N GLN A 215 19.74 -20.29 -8.67
CA GLN A 215 18.38 -20.70 -9.01
C GLN A 215 17.51 -19.45 -9.18
N SER A 216 17.30 -19.06 -10.43
CA SER A 216 16.60 -17.83 -10.73
C SER A 216 15.15 -17.81 -10.19
N GLU A 217 14.49 -18.97 -10.06
CA GLU A 217 13.15 -19.07 -9.47
C GLU A 217 13.12 -18.82 -7.96
N ARG A 218 14.25 -18.96 -7.28
CA ARG A 218 14.38 -18.71 -5.83
C ARG A 218 14.80 -17.27 -5.52
N TRP A 219 14.40 -16.33 -6.34
CA TRP A 219 14.70 -14.90 -6.16
C TRP A 219 14.36 -14.38 -4.76
N SER A 220 13.30 -14.91 -4.14
CA SER A 220 12.86 -14.52 -2.80
C SER A 220 13.91 -14.76 -1.72
N ASP A 221 14.76 -15.79 -1.90
CA ASP A 221 15.81 -16.12 -0.93
C ASP A 221 16.84 -14.98 -0.83
N THR A 222 17.05 -14.25 -1.93
CA THR A 222 17.97 -13.11 -1.97
C THR A 222 17.53 -11.92 -1.11
N LEU A 223 16.28 -11.90 -0.68
CA LEU A 223 15.73 -10.86 0.21
C LEU A 223 15.72 -11.27 1.69
N SER A 224 16.23 -12.45 2.02
CA SER A 224 16.28 -12.97 3.41
C SER A 224 16.87 -11.97 4.43
N PRO A 225 17.91 -11.17 4.14
CA PRO A 225 18.44 -10.21 5.10
C PRO A 225 17.41 -9.15 5.51
N TYR A 226 16.67 -8.63 4.52
CA TYR A 226 15.62 -7.65 4.78
C TYR A 226 14.47 -8.25 5.57
N VAL A 227 13.98 -9.41 5.14
CA VAL A 227 12.86 -10.11 5.79
C VAL A 227 13.17 -10.41 7.25
N GLN A 228 14.38 -10.93 7.54
CA GLN A 228 14.81 -11.22 8.91
C GLN A 228 14.94 -9.97 9.74
N TRP A 229 15.61 -8.95 9.21
CA TRP A 229 15.75 -7.66 9.89
C TRP A 229 14.41 -7.01 10.18
N PHE A 230 13.52 -6.94 9.18
CA PHE A 230 12.20 -6.36 9.31
C PHE A 230 11.39 -7.05 10.41
N ARG A 231 11.34 -8.39 10.38
CA ARG A 231 10.59 -9.17 11.38
C ARG A 231 11.18 -9.05 12.78
N THR A 232 12.49 -8.94 12.89
CA THR A 232 13.16 -8.73 14.19
C THR A 232 12.90 -7.33 14.74
N THR A 233 12.91 -6.31 13.87
CA THR A 233 12.80 -4.90 14.26
C THR A 233 11.33 -4.48 14.48
N TYR A 234 10.45 -4.85 13.56
CA TYR A 234 9.06 -4.39 13.55
C TYR A 234 8.05 -5.48 13.89
N GLY A 235 8.46 -6.73 13.87
CA GLY A 235 7.59 -7.87 14.17
C GLY A 235 6.81 -8.35 12.96
N LYS A 236 5.72 -9.06 13.25
CA LYS A 236 4.78 -9.61 12.27
C LYS A 236 3.50 -8.79 12.23
N VAL A 237 2.57 -9.17 11.37
CA VAL A 237 1.21 -8.62 11.30
C VAL A 237 0.56 -8.57 12.68
N SER A 238 0.01 -7.41 13.07
CA SER A 238 -0.59 -7.16 14.38
C SER A 238 -2.11 -7.35 14.43
N TYR A 239 -2.73 -7.66 13.30
CA TYR A 239 -4.16 -7.89 13.16
C TYR A 239 -4.47 -9.32 12.69
N SER A 240 -5.72 -9.74 12.86
CA SER A 240 -6.18 -11.03 12.35
C SER A 240 -6.70 -10.90 10.93
N ARG A 241 -6.28 -11.79 10.05
CA ARG A 241 -6.80 -11.88 8.69
C ARG A 241 -8.26 -12.32 8.72
N ASP A 242 -9.08 -11.66 7.90
CA ASP A 242 -10.46 -12.02 7.63
C ASP A 242 -10.69 -12.01 6.12
N GLY A 243 -10.65 -13.16 5.51
CA GLY A 243 -10.77 -13.30 4.05
C GLY A 243 -12.17 -13.10 3.48
N ARG A 244 -13.17 -12.76 4.31
CA ARG A 244 -14.55 -12.55 3.83
C ARG A 244 -14.61 -11.34 2.90
N PRO A 245 -15.28 -11.44 1.74
CA PRO A 245 -15.51 -10.30 0.86
C PRO A 245 -16.22 -9.15 1.57
N ILE A 246 -15.93 -7.94 1.14
CA ILE A 246 -16.56 -6.72 1.63
C ILE A 246 -17.43 -6.14 0.53
N ARG A 247 -18.66 -5.76 0.87
CA ARG A 247 -19.50 -4.98 -0.02
C ARG A 247 -19.29 -3.50 0.28
N GLY A 248 -18.84 -2.76 -0.73
CA GLY A 248 -18.79 -1.31 -0.68
C GLY A 248 -20.14 -0.71 -1.02
N PHE A 249 -20.52 0.35 -0.33
CA PHE A 249 -21.74 1.09 -0.55
C PHE A 249 -21.42 2.59 -0.56
N ALA A 250 -21.42 3.19 -1.75
CA ALA A 250 -21.15 4.61 -1.89
C ALA A 250 -22.41 5.43 -1.63
N VAL A 251 -22.28 6.44 -0.76
CA VAL A 251 -23.36 7.39 -0.43
C VAL A 251 -23.21 8.68 -1.21
N ALA A 252 -21.99 9.01 -1.60
CA ALA A 252 -21.68 10.21 -2.37
C ALA A 252 -20.59 9.91 -3.42
N SER A 253 -20.59 10.68 -4.49
CA SER A 253 -19.65 10.53 -5.60
C SER A 253 -19.32 11.89 -6.21
N PRO A 254 -18.06 12.12 -6.65
CA PRO A 254 -17.73 13.32 -7.43
C PRO A 254 -18.56 13.47 -8.71
N ALA A 255 -19.03 12.37 -9.29
CA ALA A 255 -19.86 12.40 -10.49
C ALA A 255 -21.26 12.99 -10.26
N ASP A 256 -21.74 12.93 -9.02
CA ASP A 256 -23.05 13.45 -8.62
C ASP A 256 -22.98 14.90 -8.09
N GLN A 257 -21.78 15.50 -8.05
CA GLN A 257 -21.61 16.89 -7.64
C GLN A 257 -22.22 17.84 -8.67
N LYS A 258 -23.21 18.62 -8.22
CA LYS A 258 -23.91 19.66 -8.99
C LYS A 258 -24.09 20.88 -8.11
N SER A 259 -24.55 22.01 -8.70
CA SER A 259 -24.78 23.24 -7.95
C SER A 259 -25.81 23.07 -6.82
N ASP A 260 -26.81 22.22 -7.03
CA ASP A 260 -27.86 21.89 -6.06
C ASP A 260 -27.53 20.65 -5.20
N ASN A 261 -26.46 19.92 -5.52
CA ASN A 261 -25.94 18.76 -4.76
C ASN A 261 -24.41 18.87 -4.60
N PRO A 262 -23.90 19.89 -3.91
CA PRO A 262 -22.47 20.16 -3.85
C PRO A 262 -21.67 19.06 -3.13
N GLU A 263 -22.29 18.29 -2.26
CA GLU A 263 -21.67 17.17 -1.57
C GLU A 263 -21.62 15.88 -2.43
N GLY A 264 -22.30 15.87 -3.59
CA GLY A 264 -22.34 14.69 -4.47
C GLY A 264 -23.10 13.51 -3.89
N TRP A 265 -24.13 13.74 -3.05
CA TRP A 265 -24.94 12.65 -2.51
C TRP A 265 -25.61 11.84 -3.62
N ALA A 266 -25.62 10.53 -3.45
CA ALA A 266 -26.20 9.64 -4.43
C ALA A 266 -27.72 9.82 -4.51
N GLU A 267 -28.24 10.22 -5.69
CA GLU A 267 -29.66 10.51 -5.89
C GLU A 267 -30.56 9.26 -5.69
N THR A 268 -30.03 8.07 -5.97
CA THR A 268 -30.75 6.80 -5.89
C THR A 268 -31.14 6.38 -4.47
N ILE A 269 -30.38 6.82 -3.48
CA ILE A 269 -30.69 6.57 -2.07
C ILE A 269 -31.32 7.79 -1.40
N GLY A 270 -31.70 8.79 -2.19
CA GLY A 270 -32.16 10.09 -1.74
C GLY A 270 -31.01 11.04 -1.41
N ARG A 271 -31.36 12.21 -0.95
CA ARG A 271 -30.44 13.24 -0.51
C ARG A 271 -30.39 13.24 1.02
N PRO A 272 -29.44 12.52 1.67
CA PRO A 272 -29.41 12.46 3.14
C PRO A 272 -29.28 13.83 3.80
N ASP A 273 -28.73 14.82 3.08
CA ASP A 273 -28.66 16.21 3.52
C ASP A 273 -30.03 16.90 3.61
N ILE A 274 -31.02 16.44 2.83
CA ILE A 274 -32.39 16.97 2.78
C ILE A 274 -33.36 16.00 3.47
N ASP A 275 -33.35 14.73 3.03
CA ASP A 275 -34.35 13.71 3.40
C ASP A 275 -34.07 13.04 4.74
N GLY A 276 -32.85 13.22 5.28
CA GLY A 276 -32.35 12.49 6.44
C GLY A 276 -31.68 11.16 6.08
N TYR A 277 -31.12 10.52 7.09
CA TYR A 277 -30.27 9.34 6.94
C TYR A 277 -31.01 8.01 6.97
N ALA A 278 -32.34 8.03 7.14
CA ALA A 278 -33.14 6.82 7.28
C ALA A 278 -33.02 5.85 6.09
N LYS A 279 -33.01 6.37 4.84
CA LYS A 279 -32.82 5.56 3.64
C LYS A 279 -31.43 4.91 3.57
N VAL A 280 -30.39 5.63 4.00
CA VAL A 280 -29.02 5.09 4.07
C VAL A 280 -28.95 3.95 5.07
N ALA A 281 -29.50 4.14 6.27
CA ALA A 281 -29.55 3.10 7.31
C ALA A 281 -30.38 1.90 6.87
N TRP A 282 -31.54 2.12 6.25
CA TRP A 282 -32.36 1.05 5.68
C TRP A 282 -31.58 0.25 4.63
N LYS A 283 -30.88 0.93 3.71
CA LYS A 283 -30.09 0.28 2.68
C LYS A 283 -28.94 -0.53 3.29
N LEU A 284 -28.22 0.04 4.24
CA LEU A 284 -27.17 -0.67 4.96
C LEU A 284 -27.71 -1.92 5.66
N ASN A 285 -28.83 -1.82 6.35
CA ASN A 285 -29.50 -2.97 6.96
C ASN A 285 -29.89 -4.03 5.91
N SER A 286 -30.36 -3.63 4.74
CA SER A 286 -30.73 -4.57 3.67
C SER A 286 -29.54 -5.34 3.10
N LEU A 287 -28.33 -4.77 3.18
CA LEU A 287 -27.08 -5.38 2.73
C LEU A 287 -26.45 -6.29 3.79
N LEU A 288 -26.75 -6.05 5.05
CA LEU A 288 -26.25 -6.84 6.17
C LEU A 288 -27.00 -8.17 6.25
N LYS A 289 -26.27 -9.25 6.02
CA LYS A 289 -26.71 -10.64 6.20
C LYS A 289 -25.76 -11.33 7.18
N ASP A 290 -26.12 -12.51 7.65
CA ASP A 290 -25.23 -13.28 8.53
C ASP A 290 -23.81 -13.37 7.95
N SER A 291 -22.84 -13.04 8.78
CA SER A 291 -21.40 -13.04 8.42
C SER A 291 -21.00 -12.11 7.28
N SER A 292 -21.86 -11.19 6.82
CA SER A 292 -21.50 -10.21 5.79
C SER A 292 -20.65 -9.07 6.34
N ARG A 293 -19.91 -8.44 5.44
CA ARG A 293 -19.13 -7.22 5.74
C ARG A 293 -19.54 -6.12 4.75
N VAL A 294 -19.93 -4.97 5.27
CA VAL A 294 -20.36 -3.83 4.45
C VAL A 294 -19.62 -2.59 4.90
N ILE A 295 -19.06 -1.83 3.96
CA ILE A 295 -18.42 -0.55 4.22
C ILE A 295 -19.18 0.59 3.54
N LEU A 296 -19.49 1.60 4.31
CA LEU A 296 -20.17 2.82 3.85
C LEU A 296 -19.11 3.84 3.44
N TRP A 297 -18.95 4.04 2.14
CA TRP A 297 -17.97 4.96 1.57
C TRP A 297 -18.56 6.35 1.39
N ALA A 298 -17.73 7.37 1.65
CA ALA A 298 -18.13 8.78 1.60
C ALA A 298 -19.39 9.09 2.44
N ALA A 299 -19.49 8.47 3.62
CA ALA A 299 -20.66 8.55 4.50
C ALA A 299 -21.02 9.99 4.93
N THR A 300 -20.03 10.87 5.01
CA THR A 300 -20.22 12.30 5.36
C THR A 300 -20.27 13.22 4.14
N GLY A 301 -20.30 12.65 2.94
CA GLY A 301 -20.13 13.38 1.67
C GLY A 301 -18.67 13.62 1.36
N LEU A 302 -18.40 13.92 0.09
CA LEU A 302 -17.10 14.39 -0.33
C LEU A 302 -16.99 15.86 0.01
N ALA A 303 -15.80 16.27 0.48
CA ALA A 303 -15.53 17.68 0.67
C ALA A 303 -15.66 18.42 -0.67
N THR A 304 -16.45 19.46 -0.70
CA THR A 304 -16.51 20.33 -1.86
C THR A 304 -15.37 21.33 -1.82
N ARG A 305 -15.01 21.89 -2.98
CA ARG A 305 -14.00 22.95 -3.08
C ARG A 305 -14.28 24.16 -2.20
N ASN A 306 -15.54 24.36 -1.81
CA ASN A 306 -15.99 25.49 -0.99
C ASN A 306 -16.22 25.11 0.48
N SER A 307 -16.08 23.85 0.87
CA SER A 307 -16.23 23.45 2.27
C SER A 307 -14.91 23.69 3.00
N SER A 308 -14.90 24.59 3.96
CA SER A 308 -13.82 24.70 4.92
C SER A 308 -13.87 23.47 5.81
N LEU A 309 -13.06 22.46 5.50
CA LEU A 309 -12.87 21.33 6.39
C LEU A 309 -11.89 21.74 7.48
N ASN A 310 -12.41 21.82 8.69
CA ASN A 310 -11.56 22.02 9.83
C ASN A 310 -10.69 20.77 10.05
N TYR A 311 -9.54 21.01 10.54
CA TYR A 311 -8.56 20.04 10.99
C TYR A 311 -8.95 19.32 12.29
N PRO A 312 -8.75 18.00 12.42
CA PRO A 312 -8.56 17.03 11.34
C PRO A 312 -9.79 16.95 10.44
N HIS A 313 -9.67 16.29 9.28
CA HIS A 313 -10.84 16.07 8.44
C HIS A 313 -11.98 15.48 9.26
N GLN A 314 -13.10 16.18 9.29
CA GLN A 314 -14.24 15.75 10.06
C GLN A 314 -14.74 14.40 9.55
N PHE A 315 -14.92 13.50 10.47
CA PHE A 315 -15.46 12.18 10.21
C PHE A 315 -16.92 12.14 10.69
N ALA A 316 -17.16 11.51 11.82
CA ALA A 316 -18.51 11.37 12.33
C ALA A 316 -18.98 12.55 13.19
N SER A 317 -18.07 13.41 13.68
CA SER A 317 -18.44 14.61 14.42
C SER A 317 -19.27 15.58 13.60
N ARG A 318 -19.11 15.58 12.27
CA ARG A 318 -19.91 16.39 11.35
C ARG A 318 -21.42 16.14 11.52
N TRP A 319 -21.84 14.95 11.85
CA TRP A 319 -23.25 14.62 12.05
C TRP A 319 -23.83 15.15 13.37
N THR A 320 -22.97 15.41 14.33
CA THR A 320 -23.37 15.89 15.66
C THR A 320 -23.15 17.39 15.84
N ASP A 321 -22.43 18.03 14.91
CA ASP A 321 -22.17 19.47 14.97
C ASP A 321 -23.48 20.24 14.81
N GLN A 322 -23.79 21.06 15.81
CA GLN A 322 -24.97 21.92 15.80
C GLN A 322 -24.74 23.24 15.04
N ASN A 323 -23.57 23.44 14.46
CA ASN A 323 -23.29 24.59 13.61
C ASN A 323 -24.23 24.61 12.41
N LYS A 324 -24.65 25.82 12.05
CA LYS A 324 -25.61 26.06 10.95
C LYS A 324 -25.12 25.58 9.58
N SER A 325 -23.84 25.24 9.46
CA SER A 325 -23.22 24.77 8.22
C SER A 325 -23.51 23.30 7.91
N VAL A 326 -24.06 22.54 8.86
CA VAL A 326 -24.39 21.12 8.65
C VAL A 326 -25.83 21.00 8.15
N PRO A 327 -26.06 20.38 6.98
CA PRO A 327 -27.40 20.12 6.49
C PRO A 327 -28.28 19.45 7.53
N VAL A 328 -29.52 19.91 7.67
CA VAL A 328 -30.44 19.44 8.72
C VAL A 328 -30.65 17.92 8.63
N GLY A 329 -30.75 17.37 7.43
CA GLY A 329 -30.95 15.95 7.20
C GLY A 329 -29.81 15.07 7.73
N LEU A 330 -28.56 15.55 7.72
CA LEU A 330 -27.43 14.80 8.26
C LEU A 330 -27.45 14.66 9.79
N ARG A 331 -28.22 15.47 10.49
CA ARG A 331 -28.35 15.43 11.95
C ARG A 331 -29.03 14.15 12.45
N SER A 332 -29.79 13.47 11.59
CA SER A 332 -30.40 12.19 11.91
C SER A 332 -29.42 11.00 11.82
N ALA A 333 -28.26 11.19 11.15
CA ALA A 333 -27.32 10.11 10.89
C ALA A 333 -26.86 9.33 12.14
N PRO A 334 -26.55 9.97 13.28
CA PRO A 334 -26.14 9.23 14.47
C PRO A 334 -27.21 8.28 15.00
N ASP A 335 -28.47 8.71 15.05
CA ASP A 335 -29.55 7.90 15.59
C ASP A 335 -29.92 6.77 14.62
N GLU A 336 -29.98 7.07 13.33
CA GLU A 336 -30.25 6.08 12.29
C GLU A 336 -29.15 4.99 12.21
N LEU A 337 -27.88 5.38 12.27
CA LEU A 337 -26.77 4.42 12.25
C LEU A 337 -26.69 3.59 13.54
N ARG A 338 -26.99 4.16 14.70
CA ARG A 338 -27.08 3.39 15.97
C ARG A 338 -28.21 2.37 15.95
N SER A 339 -29.26 2.61 15.17
CA SER A 339 -30.39 1.68 15.04
C SER A 339 -30.05 0.44 14.20
N ILE A 340 -28.89 0.37 13.60
CA ILE A 340 -28.48 -0.76 12.75
C ILE A 340 -28.24 -1.99 13.62
N HIS A 341 -29.00 -3.04 13.32
CA HIS A 341 -28.85 -4.35 13.95
C HIS A 341 -28.10 -5.29 13.00
N ALA A 342 -26.80 -5.40 13.20
CA ALA A 342 -26.01 -6.35 12.45
C ALA A 342 -26.37 -7.79 12.82
N PRO A 343 -26.78 -8.64 11.86
CA PRO A 343 -27.00 -10.07 12.08
C PRO A 343 -25.76 -10.77 12.62
N ASN A 344 -25.90 -12.04 13.01
CA ASN A 344 -24.81 -12.80 13.63
C ASN A 344 -23.53 -12.80 12.74
N GLY A 345 -22.44 -12.32 13.30
CA GLY A 345 -21.14 -12.24 12.63
C GLY A 345 -21.05 -11.21 11.48
N ALA A 346 -22.11 -10.42 11.26
CA ALA A 346 -22.05 -9.31 10.32
C ALA A 346 -21.33 -8.11 10.90
N GLU A 347 -20.63 -7.39 10.05
CA GLU A 347 -19.87 -6.19 10.39
C GLU A 347 -20.15 -5.07 9.39
N TRP A 348 -20.26 -3.86 9.89
CA TRP A 348 -20.31 -2.70 9.02
C TRP A 348 -19.28 -1.66 9.41
N GLY A 349 -18.95 -0.80 8.48
CA GLY A 349 -17.91 0.20 8.66
C GLY A 349 -18.14 1.47 7.89
N LEU A 350 -17.23 2.40 8.10
CA LEU A 350 -17.23 3.74 7.55
C LEU A 350 -15.89 4.01 6.85
N TRP A 351 -15.92 4.89 5.85
CA TRP A 351 -14.73 5.38 5.18
C TRP A 351 -14.44 6.81 5.62
N TRP A 352 -13.27 7.04 6.19
CA TRP A 352 -12.84 8.31 6.76
C TRP A 352 -11.86 9.01 5.82
N GLY A 353 -12.31 10.08 5.17
CA GLY A 353 -11.50 10.84 4.22
C GLY A 353 -10.33 11.56 4.89
N HIS A 354 -9.13 11.45 4.30
CA HIS A 354 -7.91 12.17 4.70
C HIS A 354 -7.60 12.10 6.21
N ALA A 355 -7.70 10.92 6.79
CA ALA A 355 -7.60 10.72 8.24
C ALA A 355 -6.25 11.12 8.87
N ALA A 356 -5.18 11.16 8.06
CA ALA A 356 -3.83 11.51 8.51
C ALA A 356 -3.43 12.96 8.22
N GLN A 357 -4.34 13.77 7.66
CA GLN A 357 -3.98 15.08 7.13
C GLN A 357 -4.85 16.18 7.71
N ALA A 358 -4.25 17.37 7.80
CA ALA A 358 -4.93 18.61 8.07
C ALA A 358 -4.89 19.49 6.83
N THR A 359 -6.04 19.90 6.35
CA THR A 359 -6.13 20.82 5.23
C THR A 359 -7.31 21.77 5.41
N PRO A 360 -7.16 23.03 5.01
CA PRO A 360 -8.26 23.97 5.05
C PRO A 360 -9.34 23.68 4.00
N CYS A 361 -9.04 22.87 2.99
CA CYS A 361 -10.01 22.44 1.98
C CYS A 361 -9.50 21.18 1.25
N PHE A 362 -10.40 20.47 0.56
CA PHE A 362 -10.11 19.19 -0.10
C PHE A 362 -8.92 19.23 -1.08
N ASP A 363 -8.85 20.29 -1.90
CA ASP A 363 -7.79 20.47 -2.90
C ASP A 363 -6.71 21.48 -2.47
N CYS A 364 -6.67 21.90 -1.20
CA CYS A 364 -5.68 22.86 -0.74
C CYS A 364 -4.30 22.24 -0.63
N ILE A 365 -3.33 22.90 -1.23
CA ILE A 365 -1.91 22.57 -1.13
C ILE A 365 -1.19 23.75 -0.48
N PRO A 366 -0.31 23.51 0.49
CA PRO A 366 0.10 22.20 1.01
C PRO A 366 -0.88 21.63 2.04
N GLN A 367 -1.09 20.33 1.99
CA GLN A 367 -1.68 19.58 3.09
C GLN A 367 -0.60 19.42 4.18
N THR A 368 -1.03 19.41 5.43
CA THR A 368 -0.12 19.23 6.55
C THR A 368 -0.41 17.90 7.23
N ALA A 369 0.60 17.03 7.28
CA ALA A 369 0.48 15.78 8.01
C ALA A 369 0.22 16.03 9.49
N ILE A 370 -0.72 15.28 10.07
CA ILE A 370 -0.97 15.28 11.51
C ILE A 370 0.30 14.87 12.25
N ASP A 371 0.65 15.63 13.27
CA ASP A 371 1.75 15.28 14.16
C ASP A 371 1.21 14.55 15.40
N PRO A 372 1.33 13.21 15.47
CA PRO A 372 0.83 12.45 16.61
C PRO A 372 1.62 12.69 17.90
N SER A 373 2.75 13.39 17.85
CA SER A 373 3.49 13.83 19.03
C SER A 373 2.92 15.11 19.65
N ASP A 374 2.05 15.83 18.92
CA ASP A 374 1.27 16.94 19.44
C ASP A 374 -0.01 16.38 20.12
N PRO A 375 -0.14 16.47 21.46
CA PRO A 375 -1.28 15.93 22.17
C PRO A 375 -2.62 16.52 21.74
N SER A 376 -2.65 17.76 21.29
CA SER A 376 -3.88 18.44 20.83
C SER A 376 -4.36 17.84 19.51
N GLN A 377 -3.45 17.69 18.55
CA GLN A 377 -3.75 17.11 17.26
C GLN A 377 -4.20 15.64 17.39
N LEU A 378 -3.48 14.88 18.21
CA LEU A 378 -3.84 13.49 18.48
C LEU A 378 -5.22 13.37 19.17
N ALA A 379 -5.50 14.23 20.16
CA ALA A 379 -6.78 14.24 20.84
C ALA A 379 -7.94 14.54 19.89
N ASP A 380 -7.75 15.43 18.93
CA ASP A 380 -8.77 15.76 17.92
C ASP A 380 -9.05 14.56 17.00
N VAL A 381 -8.02 13.87 16.54
CA VAL A 381 -8.18 12.65 15.72
C VAL A 381 -8.89 11.54 16.50
N LEU A 382 -8.50 11.31 17.75
CA LEU A 382 -9.12 10.29 18.59
C LEU A 382 -10.58 10.63 18.94
N ARG A 383 -10.92 11.91 19.03
CA ARG A 383 -12.32 12.34 19.19
C ARG A 383 -13.14 11.99 17.96
N GLU A 384 -12.63 12.26 16.75
CA GLU A 384 -13.29 11.88 15.49
C GLU A 384 -13.47 10.36 15.39
N LEU A 385 -12.42 9.60 15.69
CA LEU A 385 -12.49 8.13 15.75
C LEU A 385 -13.61 7.66 16.71
N ASN A 386 -13.65 8.21 17.92
CA ASN A 386 -14.65 7.85 18.92
C ASN A 386 -16.09 8.18 18.46
N CYS A 387 -16.29 9.28 17.75
CA CYS A 387 -17.58 9.59 17.15
C CYS A 387 -18.03 8.47 16.19
N GLY A 388 -17.15 8.01 15.28
CA GLY A 388 -17.46 6.94 14.33
C GLY A 388 -17.69 5.59 14.99
N THR A 389 -16.82 5.20 15.91
CA THR A 389 -16.91 3.89 16.59
C THR A 389 -18.10 3.78 17.54
N SER A 390 -18.51 4.90 18.16
CA SER A 390 -19.69 4.95 19.02
C SER A 390 -21.01 4.68 18.29
N LEU A 391 -21.01 4.73 16.97
CA LEU A 391 -22.15 4.37 16.14
C LEU A 391 -22.26 2.85 15.91
N GLY A 392 -21.25 2.08 16.30
CA GLY A 392 -21.21 0.62 16.10
C GLY A 392 -20.35 0.16 14.93
N ALA A 393 -19.63 1.06 14.23
CA ALA A 393 -18.73 0.69 13.16
C ALA A 393 -17.60 -0.23 13.66
N LYS A 394 -17.39 -1.35 12.95
CA LYS A 394 -16.33 -2.34 13.21
C LYS A 394 -15.20 -2.29 12.20
N ILE A 395 -15.38 -1.55 11.13
CA ILE A 395 -14.43 -1.37 10.05
C ILE A 395 -14.30 0.12 9.80
N ILE A 396 -13.06 0.62 9.69
CA ILE A 396 -12.80 2.00 9.30
C ILE A 396 -11.73 2.02 8.21
N GLY A 397 -12.14 2.42 7.00
CA GLY A 397 -11.22 2.74 5.94
C GLY A 397 -10.63 4.13 6.16
N LEU A 398 -9.32 4.24 6.04
CA LEU A 398 -8.56 5.48 6.19
C LEU A 398 -8.14 5.94 4.79
N ASP A 399 -8.96 6.80 4.21
CA ASP A 399 -8.78 7.38 2.88
C ASP A 399 -7.52 8.21 2.78
N ALA A 400 -6.78 8.05 1.70
CA ALA A 400 -5.53 8.76 1.42
C ALA A 400 -4.56 8.79 2.63
N PHE A 401 -4.56 7.74 3.47
CA PHE A 401 -3.80 7.71 4.72
C PHE A 401 -2.29 7.74 4.49
N ALA A 402 -1.81 7.10 3.43
CA ALA A 402 -0.40 7.08 3.06
C ALA A 402 -0.15 7.91 1.77
N HIS A 403 -0.86 9.02 1.64
CA HIS A 403 -0.77 9.84 0.43
C HIS A 403 0.41 10.81 0.50
N GLU A 404 1.02 11.00 -0.60
CA GLU A 404 2.04 11.89 -1.18
C GLU A 404 3.02 12.65 -0.25
N CYS A 405 2.62 13.11 0.93
CA CYS A 405 3.43 14.02 1.75
C CYS A 405 3.63 13.54 3.18
N ASP A 406 3.02 12.40 3.54
CA ASP A 406 2.95 12.02 4.94
C ASP A 406 4.11 11.08 5.31
N PRO A 407 5.05 11.52 6.16
CA PRO A 407 6.20 10.73 6.50
C PRO A 407 5.83 9.56 7.42
N LEU A 408 6.44 8.38 7.20
CA LEU A 408 6.19 7.18 7.99
C LEU A 408 6.35 7.38 9.50
N TRP A 409 7.27 8.22 9.92
CA TRP A 409 7.47 8.52 11.36
C TRP A 409 6.36 9.36 12.00
N ARG A 410 5.37 9.81 11.21
CA ARG A 410 4.10 10.36 11.70
C ARG A 410 2.96 9.38 11.50
N LEU A 411 2.87 8.75 10.32
CA LEU A 411 1.80 7.80 9.98
C LEU A 411 1.80 6.57 10.89
N VAL A 412 2.96 6.00 11.17
CA VAL A 412 3.05 4.78 11.99
C VAL A 412 2.61 5.04 13.42
N PRO A 413 3.12 6.05 14.15
CA PRO A 413 2.61 6.35 15.49
C PRO A 413 1.12 6.74 15.52
N LEU A 414 0.63 7.43 14.48
CA LEU A 414 -0.79 7.76 14.37
C LEU A 414 -1.64 6.50 14.23
N LEU A 415 -1.29 5.61 13.29
CA LEU A 415 -2.02 4.35 13.10
C LEU A 415 -1.98 3.47 14.36
N GLU A 416 -0.84 3.39 15.03
CA GLU A 416 -0.72 2.70 16.31
C GLU A 416 -1.62 3.30 17.39
N ALA A 417 -1.77 4.63 17.43
CA ALA A 417 -2.67 5.30 18.35
C ALA A 417 -4.13 4.98 18.04
N LEU A 418 -4.52 4.98 16.77
CA LEU A 418 -5.86 4.59 16.32
C LEU A 418 -6.17 3.12 16.71
N CYS A 419 -5.25 2.20 16.41
CA CYS A 419 -5.40 0.78 16.77
C CYS A 419 -5.51 0.56 18.27
N ARG A 420 -4.75 1.30 19.09
CA ARG A 420 -4.84 1.23 20.56
C ARG A 420 -6.15 1.80 21.08
N ALA A 421 -6.63 2.90 20.51
CA ALA A 421 -7.87 3.54 20.95
C ALA A 421 -9.12 2.73 20.59
N ALA A 422 -9.07 1.97 19.49
CA ALA A 422 -10.19 1.16 19.03
C ALA A 422 -9.76 -0.28 18.69
N PRO A 423 -9.38 -1.10 19.68
CA PRO A 423 -8.77 -2.42 19.46
C PRO A 423 -9.72 -3.45 18.81
N ASN A 424 -11.03 -3.19 18.85
CA ASN A 424 -12.07 -4.04 18.24
C ASN A 424 -12.49 -3.56 16.84
N VAL A 425 -11.82 -2.58 16.29
CA VAL A 425 -12.05 -2.03 14.95
C VAL A 425 -10.95 -2.49 14.02
N LYS A 426 -11.33 -2.96 12.84
CA LYS A 426 -10.39 -3.25 11.77
C LYS A 426 -10.20 -1.99 10.93
N PHE A 427 -9.00 -1.48 10.91
CA PHE A 427 -8.61 -0.37 10.04
C PHE A 427 -8.15 -0.91 8.68
N CYS A 428 -8.28 -0.09 7.64
CA CYS A 428 -7.68 -0.31 6.34
C CYS A 428 -7.05 0.99 5.87
N THR A 429 -5.78 0.98 5.54
CA THR A 429 -5.10 2.17 5.00
C THR A 429 -5.25 2.22 3.50
N GLU A 430 -5.75 3.32 2.97
CA GLU A 430 -5.67 3.64 1.55
C GLU A 430 -4.40 4.42 1.25
N GLY A 431 -3.97 4.33 0.02
CA GLY A 431 -2.71 4.88 -0.45
C GLY A 431 -1.77 3.76 -0.86
N LYS A 432 -0.49 4.07 -0.98
CA LYS A 432 0.47 3.06 -1.40
C LYS A 432 0.82 2.14 -0.25
N ALA A 433 0.67 0.85 -0.49
CA ALA A 433 1.03 -0.16 0.48
C ALA A 433 2.53 -0.10 0.74
N CYS A 434 2.92 0.02 2.01
CA CYS A 434 4.28 -0.24 2.44
C CYS A 434 4.26 -1.19 3.64
N ASP A 435 5.31 -1.98 3.77
CA ASP A 435 5.42 -3.06 4.76
C ASP A 435 5.17 -2.60 6.20
N ILE A 436 5.73 -1.46 6.58
CA ILE A 436 5.63 -0.95 7.95
C ILE A 436 4.20 -0.56 8.36
N LEU A 437 3.42 0.02 7.43
CA LEU A 437 2.00 0.32 7.67
C LEU A 437 1.15 -0.95 7.56
N HIS A 438 1.45 -1.79 6.56
CA HIS A 438 0.73 -3.04 6.30
C HIS A 438 0.85 -4.04 7.47
N ARG A 439 1.90 -3.93 8.28
CA ARG A 439 2.04 -4.66 9.53
C ARG A 439 0.93 -4.31 10.55
N LEU A 440 0.47 -3.07 10.55
CA LEU A 440 -0.49 -2.54 11.54
C LEU A 440 -1.95 -2.68 11.11
N ALA A 441 -2.21 -2.58 9.82
CA ALA A 441 -3.56 -2.64 9.27
C ALA A 441 -3.54 -3.22 7.84
N PRO A 442 -4.64 -3.85 7.38
CA PRO A 442 -4.86 -4.12 5.98
C PRO A 442 -4.61 -2.89 5.11
N THR A 443 -4.15 -3.11 3.88
CA THR A 443 -3.97 -2.03 2.91
C THR A 443 -4.95 -2.16 1.76
N TRP A 444 -5.37 -1.01 1.21
CA TRP A 444 -6.21 -0.91 0.03
C TRP A 444 -5.36 -0.84 -1.24
N LEU A 445 -5.76 -1.59 -2.26
CA LEU A 445 -5.24 -1.46 -3.61
C LEU A 445 -6.41 -1.42 -4.60
N ASP A 446 -6.35 -0.49 -5.55
CA ASP A 446 -7.32 -0.45 -6.64
C ASP A 446 -7.06 -1.61 -7.60
N ALA A 447 -7.99 -2.55 -7.65
CA ALA A 447 -7.90 -3.74 -8.50
C ALA A 447 -8.55 -3.52 -9.86
N TYR A 448 -9.78 -2.97 -9.84
CA TYR A 448 -10.57 -2.69 -11.02
C TYR A 448 -11.31 -1.37 -10.87
N GLN A 449 -11.22 -0.52 -11.88
CA GLN A 449 -12.02 0.70 -11.96
C GLN A 449 -12.57 0.83 -13.36
N THR A 450 -13.89 0.95 -13.49
CA THR A 450 -14.57 1.15 -14.76
C THR A 450 -14.49 2.59 -15.24
N LYS A 451 -14.37 3.55 -14.33
CA LYS A 451 -14.08 4.95 -14.68
C LYS A 451 -12.70 5.37 -14.23
N PRO A 452 -11.92 6.00 -15.11
CA PRO A 452 -10.68 6.61 -14.69
C PRO A 452 -10.95 7.77 -13.74
N PHE A 453 -10.62 7.63 -12.48
CA PHE A 453 -10.41 8.78 -11.62
C PHE A 453 -9.20 9.55 -12.19
N ARG A 454 -9.49 10.58 -12.97
CA ARG A 454 -8.59 11.62 -13.51
C ARG A 454 -7.45 11.25 -14.46
N SER A 455 -7.09 10.01 -14.72
CA SER A 455 -6.17 9.69 -15.83
C SER A 455 -5.99 8.19 -16.05
N GLY A 456 -6.57 7.69 -17.07
CA GLY A 456 -6.19 6.65 -18.01
C GLY A 456 -5.39 5.43 -17.54
N GLY A 457 -5.87 4.63 -16.58
CA GLY A 457 -5.19 3.38 -16.29
C GLY A 457 -6.17 2.31 -15.80
N HIS A 458 -6.34 1.24 -16.55
CA HIS A 458 -7.47 0.32 -16.38
C HIS A 458 -7.23 -0.89 -15.50
N GLU A 459 -6.06 -1.42 -15.42
CA GLU A 459 -5.73 -2.58 -14.60
C GLU A 459 -4.54 -2.26 -13.72
N ARG A 460 -4.74 -2.29 -12.42
CA ARG A 460 -3.67 -1.94 -11.49
C ARG A 460 -3.10 -3.14 -10.75
N ILE A 461 -3.88 -4.20 -10.61
CA ILE A 461 -3.40 -5.45 -10.01
C ILE A 461 -3.44 -6.55 -11.04
N LYS A 462 -2.27 -7.15 -11.32
CA LYS A 462 -2.12 -8.24 -12.30
C LYS A 462 -1.87 -9.60 -11.63
N GLY A 463 -1.84 -9.67 -10.31
CA GLY A 463 -1.58 -10.88 -9.54
C GLY A 463 -1.29 -10.65 -8.06
N PRO A 464 -0.75 -11.62 -7.32
CA PRO A 464 -0.51 -11.52 -5.88
C PRO A 464 0.54 -10.48 -5.52
N LEU A 465 0.46 -9.92 -4.32
CA LEU A 465 1.45 -8.99 -3.78
C LEU A 465 2.65 -9.78 -3.20
N LEU A 466 3.47 -10.33 -4.09
CA LEU A 466 4.52 -11.30 -3.76
C LEU A 466 5.46 -10.83 -2.64
N LEU A 467 5.81 -9.55 -2.63
CA LEU A 467 6.72 -9.02 -1.62
C LEU A 467 6.05 -8.93 -0.25
N ALA A 468 4.76 -8.63 -0.19
CA ALA A 468 4.00 -8.66 1.06
C ALA A 468 3.86 -10.08 1.60
N ASP A 469 3.60 -11.08 0.73
CA ASP A 469 3.58 -12.49 1.12
C ASP A 469 4.92 -12.92 1.75
N LEU A 470 6.03 -12.42 1.20
CA LEU A 470 7.36 -12.72 1.68
C LEU A 470 7.69 -12.02 3.01
N VAL A 471 7.44 -10.72 3.12
CA VAL A 471 7.84 -9.90 4.28
C VAL A 471 6.89 -10.10 5.45
N LEU A 472 5.59 -10.12 5.18
CA LEU A 472 4.49 -10.15 6.14
C LEU A 472 3.50 -11.30 5.87
N PRO A 473 3.90 -12.57 5.96
CA PRO A 473 2.98 -13.68 5.78
C PRO A 473 1.79 -13.53 6.74
N GLY A 474 0.59 -13.74 6.21
CA GLY A 474 -0.66 -13.52 6.93
C GLY A 474 -1.22 -12.10 6.85
N HIS A 475 -0.60 -11.22 6.05
CA HIS A 475 -1.18 -9.91 5.72
C HIS A 475 -2.56 -10.01 5.07
N GLU A 476 -3.30 -8.91 5.07
CA GLU A 476 -4.57 -8.79 4.39
C GLU A 476 -4.53 -7.57 3.48
N THR A 477 -4.76 -7.77 2.19
CA THR A 477 -4.85 -6.70 1.20
C THR A 477 -6.26 -6.64 0.66
N TRP A 478 -6.87 -5.46 0.69
CA TRP A 478 -8.19 -5.24 0.17
C TRP A 478 -8.11 -4.74 -1.27
N ALA A 479 -8.78 -5.44 -2.15
CA ALA A 479 -8.82 -5.12 -3.56
C ALA A 479 -10.09 -4.34 -3.90
N GLY A 480 -9.99 -3.05 -4.09
CA GLY A 480 -11.08 -2.18 -4.50
C GLY A 480 -11.52 -2.48 -5.91
N MET A 481 -12.79 -2.85 -6.06
CA MET A 481 -13.40 -3.19 -7.34
C MET A 481 -14.64 -2.33 -7.53
N VAL A 482 -14.53 -1.32 -8.38
CA VAL A 482 -15.63 -0.38 -8.68
C VAL A 482 -16.18 -0.71 -10.05
N PHE A 483 -17.45 -1.07 -10.11
CA PHE A 483 -18.16 -1.41 -11.34
C PHE A 483 -19.22 -0.35 -11.64
N ASP A 484 -19.04 0.37 -12.75
CA ASP A 484 -20.03 1.29 -13.27
C ASP A 484 -20.70 0.66 -14.48
N ARG A 485 -22.02 0.56 -14.46
CA ARG A 485 -22.79 0.00 -15.56
C ARG A 485 -22.59 0.70 -16.89
N SER A 486 -22.36 1.99 -16.88
CA SER A 486 -22.13 2.74 -18.11
C SER A 486 -20.86 2.30 -18.86
N ASP A 487 -19.90 1.70 -18.13
CA ASP A 487 -18.61 1.26 -18.67
C ASP A 487 -18.47 -0.27 -18.79
N ASP A 488 -19.46 -1.04 -18.33
CA ASP A 488 -19.48 -2.49 -18.48
C ASP A 488 -19.23 -2.93 -19.93
N ALA A 489 -19.80 -2.18 -20.89
CA ALA A 489 -19.60 -2.43 -22.31
C ALA A 489 -18.14 -2.20 -22.77
N ARG A 490 -17.37 -1.36 -22.10
CA ARG A 490 -15.96 -1.11 -22.43
C ARG A 490 -15.05 -2.18 -21.87
N LEU A 491 -15.32 -2.65 -20.66
CA LEU A 491 -14.49 -3.68 -20.01
C LEU A 491 -14.85 -5.09 -20.49
N PHE A 492 -16.16 -5.34 -20.68
CA PHE A 492 -16.67 -6.67 -20.96
C PHE A 492 -17.29 -6.80 -22.35
N GLY A 493 -17.24 -5.72 -23.15
CA GLY A 493 -17.84 -5.65 -24.48
C GLY A 493 -19.31 -5.22 -24.47
N PRO A 494 -19.90 -5.00 -25.65
CA PRO A 494 -21.27 -4.45 -25.80
C PRO A 494 -22.38 -5.34 -25.21
N ASN A 495 -22.09 -6.61 -24.92
CA ASN A 495 -22.95 -7.53 -24.19
C ASN A 495 -22.09 -8.16 -23.09
N PRO A 496 -21.95 -7.50 -21.93
CA PRO A 496 -21.09 -8.01 -20.88
C PRO A 496 -21.55 -9.40 -20.44
N ASP A 497 -20.62 -10.35 -20.45
CA ASP A 497 -20.88 -11.68 -19.90
C ASP A 497 -21.17 -11.52 -18.39
N PRO A 498 -22.37 -11.89 -17.91
CA PRO A 498 -22.71 -11.80 -16.49
C PRO A 498 -21.71 -12.54 -15.57
N LYS A 499 -20.94 -13.47 -16.15
CA LYS A 499 -19.89 -14.20 -15.44
C LYS A 499 -18.56 -13.43 -15.38
N ALA A 500 -18.39 -12.34 -16.12
CA ALA A 500 -17.13 -11.59 -16.14
C ALA A 500 -16.82 -10.98 -14.78
N LEU A 501 -17.80 -10.36 -14.12
CA LEU A 501 -17.67 -9.88 -12.75
C LEU A 501 -17.28 -11.01 -11.78
N THR A 502 -17.97 -12.14 -11.87
CA THR A 502 -17.67 -13.30 -11.04
C THR A 502 -16.22 -13.78 -11.26
N ARG A 503 -15.76 -13.83 -12.52
CA ARG A 503 -14.37 -14.20 -12.84
C ARG A 503 -13.37 -13.22 -12.27
N ALA A 504 -13.62 -11.91 -12.41
CA ALA A 504 -12.75 -10.86 -11.85
C ALA A 504 -12.63 -10.99 -10.32
N VAL A 505 -13.75 -11.16 -9.61
CA VAL A 505 -13.75 -11.39 -8.16
C VAL A 505 -13.00 -12.68 -7.79
N GLN A 506 -13.22 -13.77 -8.55
CA GLN A 506 -12.50 -15.02 -8.32
C GLN A 506 -11.01 -14.90 -8.56
N SER A 507 -10.57 -14.14 -9.58
CA SER A 507 -9.15 -13.86 -9.82
C SER A 507 -8.52 -13.14 -8.62
N VAL A 508 -9.15 -12.08 -8.14
CA VAL A 508 -8.70 -11.31 -6.97
C VAL A 508 -8.58 -12.21 -5.73
N ILE A 509 -9.57 -13.07 -5.50
CA ILE A 509 -9.52 -14.05 -4.39
C ILE A 509 -8.38 -15.06 -4.59
N SER A 510 -8.17 -15.55 -5.82
CA SER A 510 -7.10 -16.51 -6.12
C SER A 510 -5.71 -15.94 -5.91
N TRP A 511 -5.55 -14.63 -6.00
CA TRP A 511 -4.32 -13.89 -5.68
C TRP A 511 -4.15 -13.61 -4.18
N GLY A 512 -5.09 -14.04 -3.34
CA GLY A 512 -5.03 -13.87 -1.89
C GLY A 512 -5.58 -12.54 -1.38
N TYR A 513 -6.19 -11.72 -2.23
CA TYR A 513 -6.81 -10.47 -1.82
C TYR A 513 -8.22 -10.65 -1.26
N VAL A 514 -8.65 -9.71 -0.44
CA VAL A 514 -10.04 -9.57 -0.01
C VAL A 514 -10.74 -8.60 -0.96
N PRO A 515 -11.70 -9.07 -1.78
CA PRO A 515 -12.41 -8.18 -2.67
C PRO A 515 -13.30 -7.22 -1.90
N VAL A 516 -13.23 -5.94 -2.23
CA VAL A 516 -14.16 -4.90 -1.80
C VAL A 516 -14.94 -4.44 -3.02
N VAL A 517 -16.18 -4.91 -3.15
CA VAL A 517 -16.96 -4.76 -4.37
C VAL A 517 -17.95 -3.62 -4.23
N PHE A 518 -17.77 -2.57 -5.01
CA PHE A 518 -18.73 -1.49 -5.19
C PHE A 518 -19.53 -1.79 -6.45
N LEU A 519 -20.81 -2.10 -6.29
CA LEU A 519 -21.76 -2.23 -7.38
C LEU A 519 -22.45 -0.89 -7.53
N GLU A 520 -22.04 -0.13 -8.53
CA GLU A 520 -22.55 1.19 -8.90
C GLU A 520 -22.34 2.33 -7.91
N ILE A 521 -21.68 3.35 -8.40
CA ILE A 521 -21.74 4.71 -7.88
C ILE A 521 -22.98 5.43 -8.43
N ASN A 522 -23.46 5.03 -9.62
CA ASN A 522 -24.60 5.61 -10.32
C ASN A 522 -25.64 4.55 -10.65
N ASN A 523 -26.73 4.50 -9.89
CA ASN A 523 -28.06 4.08 -10.33
C ASN A 523 -28.43 2.61 -10.44
N ASN A 524 -29.67 2.36 -10.07
CA ASN A 524 -30.62 1.36 -10.53
C ASN A 524 -30.50 -0.09 -10.07
N VAL A 525 -29.38 -0.63 -9.62
CA VAL A 525 -29.38 -1.95 -8.97
C VAL A 525 -30.07 -1.90 -7.62
N PHE A 526 -29.99 -0.75 -6.98
CA PHE A 526 -30.59 -0.56 -5.67
C PHE A 526 -32.07 -0.13 -5.74
N ASP A 527 -32.49 0.51 -6.83
CA ASP A 527 -33.88 0.97 -7.01
C ASP A 527 -34.85 -0.17 -7.35
N GLN A 528 -34.37 -1.26 -7.93
CA GLN A 528 -35.23 -2.40 -8.32
C GLN A 528 -35.66 -3.27 -7.12
N GLU A 529 -35.10 -3.09 -5.94
CA GLU A 529 -35.43 -3.85 -4.74
C GLU A 529 -36.11 -3.03 -3.64
N ALA A 530 -36.35 -1.73 -3.85
CA ALA A 530 -37.11 -0.93 -2.91
C ALA A 530 -38.59 -1.35 -3.02
N PRO A 531 -39.23 -1.87 -1.96
CA PRO A 531 -40.68 -2.01 -2.00
C PRO A 531 -41.30 -0.63 -2.11
N ASN A 532 -42.25 -0.46 -3.02
CA ASN A 532 -43.11 0.71 -3.12
C ASN A 532 -43.81 1.03 -1.80
#